data_27a981cf30c6d47b7b12689d3c2abc40
#
_entry.id   27a981cf30c6d47b7b12689d3c2abc40
#
_cell.length_a   1.000
_cell.length_b   1.000
_cell.length_c   1.000
_cell.angle_alpha   90.00
_cell.angle_beta   90.00
_cell.angle_gamma   90.00
#
_symmetry.space_group_name_H-M   'P 1'
#
loop_
_entity.id
_entity.type
_entity.pdbx_description
1 polymer ?
#
loop_
_entity_poly.entity_id
_entity_poly.type
_entity_poly.pdbx_seq_one_letter_code
_entity_poly.pdbx_strand_id
1 'polypeptide(L)'
;MALHWLFPTPVLQVDLEPDAATAEAMQQQLEQFDAQVFQHPEFSDRNNLTGDLLGHAGLDQLHRMDAFQWLNGQLAEHVSAYLRSLLGPDHGLVAHIQKAWPVVCARNGGMVDLHSHRNAQLSAVF
;
A
#
# COMPACT_ATOMS: atom_id res chain seq x y z
N MET A 1 -37.86 -8.84 15.90
CA MET A 1 -36.98 -8.69 14.72
C MET A 1 -35.57 -8.48 15.26
N ALA A 2 -34.61 -9.31 14.92
CA ALA A 2 -33.21 -9.18 15.35
C ALA A 2 -32.36 -8.81 14.13
N LEU A 3 -31.48 -7.78 14.24
CA LEU A 3 -30.50 -7.44 13.24
C LEU A 3 -29.22 -8.23 13.54
N HIS A 4 -28.76 -9.01 12.57
CA HIS A 4 -27.51 -9.76 12.68
C HIS A 4 -26.47 -9.17 11.71
N TRP A 5 -25.31 -8.83 12.22
CA TRP A 5 -24.14 -8.45 11.42
C TRP A 5 -23.37 -9.71 11.07
N LEU A 6 -23.46 -10.15 9.82
CA LEU A 6 -22.74 -11.32 9.32
C LEU A 6 -21.56 -10.85 8.47
N PHE A 7 -20.38 -11.33 8.81
CA PHE A 7 -19.12 -11.05 8.09
C PHE A 7 -18.73 -9.57 7.99
N PRO A 8 -18.64 -8.82 9.09
CA PRO A 8 -18.14 -7.47 9.05
C PRO A 8 -16.68 -7.48 8.58
N THR A 9 -16.33 -6.58 7.66
CA THR A 9 -14.95 -6.34 7.28
C THR A 9 -14.37 -5.29 8.23
N PRO A 10 -13.44 -5.64 9.11
CA PRO A 10 -12.83 -4.65 9.99
C PRO A 10 -11.89 -3.75 9.19
N VAL A 11 -11.96 -2.44 9.45
CA VAL A 11 -11.11 -1.42 8.83
C VAL A 11 -10.52 -0.56 9.94
N LEU A 12 -9.21 -0.37 9.92
CA LEU A 12 -8.53 0.64 10.73
C LEU A 12 -8.24 1.85 9.86
N GLN A 13 -8.70 3.01 10.27
CA GLN A 13 -8.35 4.29 9.68
C GLN A 13 -7.51 5.10 10.67
N VAL A 14 -6.42 5.68 10.19
CA VAL A 14 -5.50 6.49 10.98
C VAL A 14 -5.08 7.70 10.16
N ASP A 15 -5.07 8.87 10.78
CA ASP A 15 -4.52 10.08 10.17
C ASP A 15 -3.01 10.12 10.41
N LEU A 16 -2.23 10.18 9.35
CA LEU A 16 -0.77 10.24 9.38
C LEU A 16 -0.29 11.58 8.84
N GLU A 17 0.56 12.24 9.61
CA GLU A 17 1.10 13.56 9.26
C GLU A 17 2.64 13.49 9.22
N PRO A 18 3.25 13.21 8.05
CA PRO A 18 4.69 13.30 7.90
C PRO A 18 5.15 14.76 8.03
N ASP A 19 6.35 14.98 8.56
CA ASP A 19 6.96 16.31 8.46
C ASP A 19 7.25 16.69 7.00
N ALA A 20 7.50 17.98 6.75
CA ALA A 20 7.66 18.50 5.40
C ALA A 20 8.83 17.84 4.65
N ALA A 21 9.93 17.54 5.33
CA ALA A 21 11.09 16.90 4.70
C ALA A 21 10.79 15.45 4.32
N THR A 22 10.10 14.72 5.17
CA THR A 22 9.64 13.34 4.90
C THR A 22 8.65 13.32 3.74
N ALA A 23 7.68 14.22 3.72
CA ALA A 23 6.70 14.34 2.64
C ALA A 23 7.39 14.65 1.30
N GLU A 24 8.33 15.59 1.28
CA GLU A 24 9.10 15.95 0.09
C GLU A 24 9.94 14.77 -0.42
N ALA A 25 10.63 14.05 0.47
CA ALA A 25 11.43 12.89 0.10
C ALA A 25 10.58 11.79 -0.53
N MET A 26 9.41 11.49 0.04
CA MET A 26 8.46 10.53 -0.53
C MET A 26 7.97 10.98 -1.90
N GLN A 27 7.60 12.27 -2.06
CA GLN A 27 7.14 12.80 -3.33
C GLN A 27 8.21 12.70 -4.41
N GLN A 28 9.43 13.12 -4.12
CA GLN A 28 10.56 13.02 -5.07
C GLN A 28 10.81 11.56 -5.50
N GLN A 29 10.73 10.63 -4.58
CA GLN A 29 10.88 9.21 -4.90
C GLN A 29 9.74 8.68 -5.79
N LEU A 30 8.50 9.13 -5.57
CA LEU A 30 7.36 8.79 -6.42
C LEU A 30 7.51 9.34 -7.84
N GLU A 31 8.02 10.56 -7.98
CA GLU A 31 8.31 11.17 -9.30
C GLU A 31 9.40 10.40 -10.06
N GLN A 32 10.45 9.96 -9.36
CA GLN A 32 11.48 9.11 -9.95
C GLN A 32 10.94 7.74 -10.35
N PHE A 33 10.11 7.15 -9.51
CA PHE A 33 9.44 5.87 -9.80
C PHE A 33 8.55 6.00 -11.04
N ASP A 34 7.74 7.06 -11.13
CA ASP A 34 6.87 7.32 -12.27
C ASP A 34 7.69 7.46 -13.57
N ALA A 35 8.82 8.15 -13.52
CA ALA A 35 9.72 8.26 -14.65
C ALA A 35 10.31 6.91 -15.08
N GLN A 36 10.69 6.04 -14.14
CA GLN A 36 11.18 4.68 -14.43
C GLN A 36 10.10 3.83 -15.09
N VAL A 37 8.89 3.84 -14.55
CA VAL A 37 7.73 3.11 -15.11
C VAL A 37 7.44 3.60 -16.53
N PHE A 38 7.48 4.92 -16.75
CA PHE A 38 7.23 5.50 -18.07
C PHE A 38 8.23 5.06 -19.14
N GLN A 39 9.48 4.86 -18.75
CA GLN A 39 10.55 4.44 -19.66
C GLN A 39 10.58 2.93 -19.89
N HIS A 40 9.88 2.14 -19.08
CA HIS A 40 9.93 0.70 -19.18
C HIS A 40 9.11 0.22 -20.40
N PRO A 41 9.69 -0.55 -21.32
CA PRO A 41 9.04 -0.90 -22.58
C PRO A 41 7.78 -1.76 -22.41
N GLU A 42 7.64 -2.46 -21.28
CA GLU A 42 6.47 -3.30 -20.98
C GLU A 42 5.28 -2.50 -20.41
N PHE A 43 5.47 -1.23 -20.06
CA PHE A 43 4.44 -0.38 -19.43
C PHE A 43 3.93 0.69 -20.38
N SER A 44 3.45 0.26 -21.55
CA SER A 44 2.88 1.17 -22.55
C SER A 44 1.52 1.76 -22.10
N ASP A 45 0.78 1.05 -21.28
CA ASP A 45 -0.51 1.49 -20.71
C ASP A 45 -0.43 1.60 -19.19
N ARG A 46 -0.22 2.82 -18.71
CA ARG A 46 -0.09 3.12 -17.26
C ARG A 46 -1.40 2.94 -16.48
N ASN A 47 -2.54 2.88 -17.15
CA ASN A 47 -3.82 2.71 -16.47
C ASN A 47 -4.06 1.25 -16.04
N ASN A 48 -3.29 0.31 -16.59
CA ASN A 48 -3.40 -1.12 -16.29
C ASN A 48 -2.22 -1.68 -15.48
N LEU A 49 -1.45 -0.84 -14.80
CA LEU A 49 -0.36 -1.30 -13.95
C LEU A 49 -0.89 -2.03 -12.73
N THR A 50 -0.47 -3.27 -12.56
CA THR A 50 -0.81 -4.11 -11.42
C THR A 50 0.43 -4.37 -10.57
N GLY A 51 0.23 -4.71 -9.27
CA GLY A 51 1.33 -5.10 -8.41
C GLY A 51 2.11 -6.31 -8.94
N ASP A 52 1.47 -7.22 -9.66
CA ASP A 52 2.14 -8.37 -10.27
C ASP A 52 3.00 -7.94 -11.46
N LEU A 53 2.50 -7.06 -12.32
CA LEU A 53 3.26 -6.52 -13.45
C LEU A 53 4.47 -5.72 -12.96
N LEU A 54 4.28 -4.85 -11.95
CA LEU A 54 5.37 -4.10 -11.33
C LEU A 54 6.39 -5.02 -10.65
N GLY A 55 5.93 -6.15 -10.08
CA GLY A 55 6.79 -7.17 -9.48
C GLY A 55 7.73 -7.82 -10.48
N HIS A 56 7.30 -8.08 -11.71
CA HIS A 56 8.16 -8.59 -12.79
C HIS A 56 9.32 -7.64 -13.12
N ALA A 57 9.08 -6.34 -12.99
CA ALA A 57 10.10 -5.31 -13.20
C ALA A 57 10.90 -4.98 -11.92
N GLY A 58 10.61 -5.62 -10.79
CA GLY A 58 11.23 -5.30 -9.50
C GLY A 58 10.78 -3.97 -8.89
N LEU A 59 9.63 -3.45 -9.30
CA LEU A 59 9.09 -2.14 -8.92
C LEU A 59 7.98 -2.23 -7.86
N ASP A 60 7.84 -3.34 -7.17
CA ASP A 60 6.82 -3.57 -6.14
C ASP A 60 7.37 -3.56 -4.70
N GLN A 61 8.56 -2.97 -4.50
CA GLN A 61 9.26 -2.97 -3.21
C GLN A 61 9.45 -1.56 -2.63
N LEU A 62 8.46 -0.68 -2.81
CA LEU A 62 8.53 0.72 -2.37
C LEU A 62 8.88 0.86 -0.87
N HIS A 63 8.36 -0.04 -0.04
CA HIS A 63 8.61 -0.08 1.41
C HIS A 63 10.09 -0.29 1.80
N ARG A 64 10.95 -0.71 0.87
CA ARG A 64 12.40 -0.90 1.11
C ARG A 64 13.23 0.33 0.78
N MET A 65 12.63 1.33 0.15
CA MET A 65 13.32 2.56 -0.22
C MET A 65 13.44 3.49 1.00
N ASP A 66 14.57 4.19 1.12
CA ASP A 66 14.86 5.05 2.28
C ASP A 66 13.79 6.13 2.49
N ALA A 67 13.29 6.72 1.41
CA ALA A 67 12.24 7.73 1.47
C ALA A 67 10.93 7.25 2.12
N PHE A 68 10.67 5.93 2.16
CA PHE A 68 9.45 5.34 2.72
C PHE A 68 9.66 4.69 4.09
N GLN A 69 10.83 4.82 4.70
CA GLN A 69 11.09 4.19 6.01
C GLN A 69 10.19 4.72 7.11
N TRP A 70 9.87 6.02 7.10
CA TRP A 70 8.90 6.59 8.02
C TRP A 70 7.52 5.92 7.87
N LEU A 71 6.97 5.86 6.65
CA LEU A 71 5.69 5.22 6.37
C LEU A 71 5.71 3.73 6.74
N ASN A 72 6.80 3.04 6.46
CA ASN A 72 6.99 1.63 6.83
C ASN A 72 6.91 1.44 8.35
N GLY A 73 7.53 2.34 9.13
CA GLY A 73 7.42 2.35 10.59
C GLY A 73 6.00 2.58 11.09
N GLN A 74 5.28 3.55 10.49
CA GLN A 74 3.87 3.81 10.82
C GLN A 74 2.98 2.60 10.52
N LEU A 75 3.16 1.98 9.36
CA LEU A 75 2.42 0.77 9.00
C LEU A 75 2.70 -0.39 9.96
N ALA A 76 3.95 -0.61 10.35
CA ALA A 76 4.31 -1.67 11.30
C ALA A 76 3.62 -1.47 12.66
N GLU A 77 3.60 -0.24 13.18
CA GLU A 77 2.94 0.12 14.42
C GLU A 77 1.42 -0.11 14.34
N HIS A 78 0.77 0.47 13.34
CA HIS A 78 -0.68 0.43 13.22
C HIS A 78 -1.21 -0.94 12.82
N VAL A 79 -0.52 -1.71 12.00
CA VAL A 79 -0.86 -3.10 11.71
C VAL A 79 -0.73 -3.96 12.97
N SER A 80 0.30 -3.75 13.78
CA SER A 80 0.44 -4.44 15.07
C SER A 80 -0.71 -4.09 16.03
N ALA A 81 -1.12 -2.82 16.11
CA ALA A 81 -2.27 -2.39 16.91
C ALA A 81 -3.58 -2.99 16.40
N TYR A 82 -3.78 -3.03 15.09
CA TYR A 82 -4.93 -3.64 14.44
C TYR A 82 -5.04 -5.14 14.75
N LEU A 83 -3.96 -5.89 14.61
CA LEU A 83 -3.92 -7.32 14.92
C LEU A 83 -4.23 -7.57 16.40
N ARG A 84 -3.65 -6.79 17.32
CA ARG A 84 -3.96 -6.89 18.76
C ARG A 84 -5.45 -6.63 19.05
N SER A 85 -6.05 -5.68 18.36
CA SER A 85 -7.46 -5.34 18.55
C SER A 85 -8.40 -6.46 18.08
N LEU A 86 -8.02 -7.18 17.01
CA LEU A 86 -8.83 -8.25 16.44
C LEU A 86 -8.63 -9.60 17.14
N LEU A 87 -7.40 -9.92 17.53
CA LEU A 87 -7.00 -11.26 17.92
C LEU A 87 -6.58 -11.36 19.40
N GLY A 88 -6.49 -10.22 20.07
CA GLY A 88 -5.97 -10.13 21.44
C GLY A 88 -4.46 -9.90 21.50
N PRO A 89 -3.92 -9.52 22.68
CA PRO A 89 -2.52 -9.13 22.82
C PRO A 89 -1.51 -10.26 22.58
N ASP A 90 -1.90 -11.50 22.81
CA ASP A 90 -1.02 -12.67 22.80
C ASP A 90 -1.14 -13.50 21.51
N HIS A 91 -1.56 -12.89 20.39
CA HIS A 91 -1.80 -13.60 19.13
C HIS A 91 -0.55 -14.22 18.50
N GLY A 92 0.66 -13.75 18.83
CA GLY A 92 1.93 -14.28 18.34
C GLY A 92 2.21 -14.08 16.84
N LEU A 93 1.35 -13.36 16.11
CA LEU A 93 1.54 -13.10 14.68
C LEU A 93 2.50 -11.94 14.45
N VAL A 94 3.33 -12.07 13.43
CA VAL A 94 4.20 -11.01 12.91
C VAL A 94 3.77 -10.69 11.49
N ALA A 95 3.47 -9.42 11.23
CA ALA A 95 3.13 -8.95 9.89
C ALA A 95 4.38 -8.55 9.12
N HIS A 96 4.41 -8.88 7.83
CA HIS A 96 5.46 -8.46 6.89
C HIS A 96 4.83 -7.83 5.67
N ILE A 97 5.39 -6.72 5.20
CA ILE A 97 5.02 -6.15 3.91
C ILE A 97 5.62 -7.03 2.81
N GLN A 98 4.77 -7.62 2.01
CA GLN A 98 5.15 -8.48 0.89
C GLN A 98 5.44 -7.66 -0.36
N LYS A 99 4.55 -6.72 -0.65
CA LYS A 99 4.62 -5.83 -1.80
C LYS A 99 4.11 -4.45 -1.41
N ALA A 100 4.72 -3.43 -1.97
CA ALA A 100 4.25 -2.05 -1.88
C ALA A 100 4.59 -1.32 -3.18
N TRP A 101 3.61 -0.70 -3.79
CA TRP A 101 3.76 0.05 -5.03
C TRP A 101 2.87 1.30 -5.02
N PRO A 102 3.24 2.37 -5.74
CA PRO A 102 2.38 3.53 -5.88
C PRO A 102 1.28 3.26 -6.91
N VAL A 103 0.14 3.90 -6.70
CA VAL A 103 -0.93 3.99 -7.69
C VAL A 103 -1.01 5.44 -8.15
N VAL A 104 -0.80 5.66 -9.44
CA VAL A 104 -0.89 6.99 -10.06
C VAL A 104 -2.08 7.02 -11.00
N CYS A 105 -3.09 7.82 -10.65
CA CYS A 105 -4.26 8.02 -11.49
C CYS A 105 -4.11 9.31 -12.30
N ALA A 106 -4.21 9.22 -13.62
CA ALA A 106 -4.23 10.39 -14.47
C ALA A 106 -5.51 11.21 -14.26
N ARG A 107 -5.41 12.55 -14.39
CA ARG A 107 -6.56 13.46 -14.20
C ARG A 107 -7.74 13.18 -15.15
N ASN A 108 -7.45 12.62 -16.32
CA ASN A 108 -8.42 12.37 -17.38
C ASN A 108 -8.69 10.88 -17.54
N GLY A 109 -9.42 10.28 -16.59
CA GLY A 109 -9.95 8.93 -16.72
C GLY A 109 -9.08 7.81 -16.16
N GLY A 110 -8.04 8.11 -15.38
CA GLY A 110 -7.33 7.09 -14.60
C GLY A 110 -8.26 6.53 -13.53
N MET A 111 -8.43 5.21 -13.49
CA MET A 111 -9.23 4.52 -12.50
C MET A 111 -8.55 3.22 -12.08
N VAL A 112 -8.83 2.79 -10.88
CA VAL A 112 -8.46 1.47 -10.40
C VAL A 112 -9.70 0.59 -10.43
N ASP A 113 -9.66 -0.47 -11.20
CA ASP A 113 -10.76 -1.42 -11.28
C ASP A 113 -10.93 -2.20 -9.98
N LEU A 114 -12.15 -2.69 -9.74
CA LEU A 114 -12.41 -3.59 -8.62
C LEU A 114 -11.54 -4.85 -8.76
N HIS A 115 -10.71 -5.08 -7.75
CA HIS A 115 -9.77 -6.19 -7.75
C HIS A 115 -9.62 -6.80 -6.35
N SER A 116 -8.89 -7.90 -6.24
CA SER A 116 -8.59 -8.57 -4.98
C SER A 116 -7.10 -8.87 -4.85
N HIS A 117 -6.60 -8.79 -3.63
CA HIS A 117 -5.24 -9.17 -3.26
C HIS A 117 -5.21 -10.61 -2.75
N ARG A 118 -5.18 -11.58 -3.68
CA ARG A 118 -5.36 -13.02 -3.36
C ARG A 118 -4.30 -13.60 -2.42
N ASN A 119 -3.12 -13.01 -2.40
CA ASN A 119 -1.97 -13.49 -1.62
C ASN A 119 -1.66 -12.62 -0.39
N ALA A 120 -2.52 -11.65 -0.05
CA ALA A 120 -2.37 -10.79 1.11
C ALA A 120 -3.49 -11.04 2.12
N GLN A 121 -3.16 -11.13 3.40
CA GLN A 121 -4.11 -11.19 4.50
C GLN A 121 -4.58 -9.79 4.90
N LEU A 122 -3.75 -8.78 4.71
CA LEU A 122 -4.04 -7.38 4.98
C LEU A 122 -3.65 -6.53 3.76
N SER A 123 -4.41 -5.49 3.52
CA SER A 123 -4.10 -4.44 2.54
C SER A 123 -4.16 -3.09 3.23
N ALA A 124 -3.20 -2.22 2.95
CA ALA A 124 -3.17 -0.86 3.44
C ALA A 124 -3.02 0.12 2.27
N VAL A 125 -3.63 1.30 2.41
CA VAL A 125 -3.54 2.40 1.44
C VAL A 125 -3.15 3.65 2.22
N PHE A 126 -2.17 4.40 1.70
CA PHE A 126 -1.73 5.71 2.20
C PHE A 126 -1.84 6.76 1.12
#